data_e0c6efc1a09426c0e725c3890816f967
#
_entry.id   e0c6efc1a09426c0e725c3890816f967
#
_cell.length_a   1.000
_cell.length_b   1.000
_cell.length_c   1.000
_cell.angle_alpha   90.00
_cell.angle_beta   90.00
_cell.angle_gamma   90.00
#
_symmetry.space_group_name_H-M   'P 1'
#
loop_
_entity.id
_entity.type
_entity.pdbx_description
1 polymer ?
#
loop_
_entity_poly.entity_id
_entity_poly.type
_entity_poly.pdbx_seq_one_letter_code
_entity_poly.pdbx_strand_id
1 'polypeptide(L)'
;MSSVNPQRYPAASAQALKDKPEVRNTVTNSTDLANKKRAAAYQQIESDTWKDWGRDVKSHALTNLDQYLEQAETQLLANGAKVHWAETAQDAQKLLENIVLDHDISSVVKAKSMLSEELGINEHLEKLGVLVRETDLGEYIIQILGDRPSHIVGPAMHLSLEDCQRLFHEKFGTPLNGSPEILAAAAREAVSYTHLRAHET
;
A
#
# COMPACT_ATOMS: atom_id res chain seq x y z
N MET A 1 0.18 -17.23 2.13
CA MET A 1 1.44 -16.56 2.57
C MET A 1 2.48 -17.63 2.89
N SER A 2 3.65 -17.61 2.24
CA SER A 2 4.77 -18.43 2.70
C SER A 2 5.23 -17.86 4.04
N SER A 3 5.09 -18.63 5.12
CA SER A 3 5.58 -18.23 6.44
C SER A 3 7.07 -17.88 6.34
N VAL A 4 7.41 -16.63 6.65
CA VAL A 4 8.80 -16.20 6.75
C VAL A 4 9.46 -17.06 7.85
N ASN A 5 10.44 -17.87 7.48
CA ASN A 5 11.20 -18.64 8.46
C ASN A 5 12.29 -17.72 9.08
N PRO A 6 12.16 -17.31 10.34
CA PRO A 6 13.11 -16.39 10.96
C PRO A 6 14.56 -16.88 10.97
N GLN A 7 14.75 -18.20 10.97
CA GLN A 7 16.10 -18.81 10.97
C GLN A 7 16.78 -18.67 9.60
N ARG A 8 16.03 -18.52 8.52
CA ARG A 8 16.56 -18.33 7.16
C ARG A 8 16.73 -16.87 6.77
N TYR A 9 16.15 -15.95 7.55
CA TYR A 9 16.15 -14.52 7.22
C TYR A 9 17.55 -13.94 7.04
N PRO A 10 18.55 -14.17 7.93
CA PRO A 10 19.89 -13.61 7.76
C PRO A 10 20.58 -14.06 6.47
N ALA A 11 20.46 -15.35 6.13
CA ALA A 11 21.05 -15.90 4.91
C ALA A 11 20.35 -15.38 3.64
N ALA A 12 19.02 -15.29 3.66
CA ALA A 12 18.24 -14.74 2.55
C ALA A 12 18.54 -13.24 2.33
N SER A 13 18.63 -12.46 3.40
CA SER A 13 19.04 -11.06 3.35
C SER A 13 20.45 -10.87 2.77
N ALA A 14 21.40 -11.65 3.25
CA ALA A 14 22.78 -11.60 2.76
C ALA A 14 22.88 -11.99 1.27
N GLN A 15 22.08 -12.95 0.84
CA GLN A 15 22.01 -13.34 -0.57
C GLN A 15 21.39 -12.26 -1.42
N ALA A 16 20.26 -11.69 -1.01
CA ALA A 16 19.60 -10.60 -1.73
C ALA A 16 20.50 -9.38 -1.94
N LEU A 17 21.33 -9.04 -0.93
CA LEU A 17 22.30 -7.95 -1.05
C LEU A 17 23.46 -8.27 -2.02
N LYS A 18 23.78 -9.56 -2.23
CA LYS A 18 24.79 -9.97 -3.23
C LYS A 18 24.19 -9.97 -4.64
N ASP A 19 22.96 -10.40 -4.76
CA ASP A 19 22.28 -10.54 -6.07
C ASP A 19 21.89 -9.17 -6.66
N LYS A 20 21.55 -8.19 -5.80
CA LYS A 20 21.14 -6.85 -6.19
C LYS A 20 21.82 -5.76 -5.32
N PRO A 21 23.12 -5.55 -5.45
CA PRO A 21 23.87 -4.60 -4.60
C PRO A 21 23.40 -3.15 -4.77
N GLU A 22 22.85 -2.79 -5.93
CA GLU A 22 22.30 -1.47 -6.23
C GLU A 22 21.08 -1.13 -5.36
N VAL A 23 20.28 -2.10 -4.98
CA VAL A 23 19.09 -1.91 -4.11
C VAL A 23 19.48 -1.29 -2.78
N ARG A 24 20.61 -1.73 -2.21
CA ARG A 24 21.12 -1.16 -0.96
C ARG A 24 21.39 0.34 -1.10
N ASN A 25 22.03 0.76 -2.17
CA ASN A 25 22.37 2.17 -2.41
C ASN A 25 21.09 3.00 -2.62
N THR A 26 20.15 2.48 -3.41
CA THR A 26 18.86 3.14 -3.66
C THR A 26 18.08 3.35 -2.36
N VAL A 27 17.95 2.31 -1.53
CA VAL A 27 17.27 2.39 -0.23
C VAL A 27 18.01 3.32 0.73
N THR A 28 19.34 3.23 0.81
CA THR A 28 20.15 4.10 1.69
C THR A 28 19.98 5.57 1.30
N ASN A 29 20.09 5.91 0.03
CA ASN A 29 19.93 7.29 -0.44
C ASN A 29 18.53 7.85 -0.14
N SER A 30 17.49 7.05 -0.33
CA SER A 30 16.10 7.44 -0.04
C SER A 30 15.88 7.65 1.45
N THR A 31 16.40 6.77 2.30
CA THR A 31 16.28 6.88 3.76
C THR A 31 17.10 8.03 4.33
N ASP A 32 18.28 8.29 3.81
CA ASP A 32 19.12 9.43 4.22
C ASP A 32 18.45 10.76 3.90
N LEU A 33 17.85 10.88 2.71
CA LEU A 33 17.09 12.07 2.33
C LEU A 33 15.88 12.27 3.25
N ALA A 34 15.14 11.21 3.54
CA ALA A 34 13.99 11.26 4.46
C ALA A 34 14.42 11.66 5.88
N ASN A 35 15.53 11.11 6.38
CA ASN A 35 16.08 11.44 7.70
C ASN A 35 16.54 12.90 7.79
N LYS A 36 17.19 13.44 6.75
CA LYS A 36 17.57 14.86 6.69
C LYS A 36 16.35 15.78 6.73
N LYS A 37 15.31 15.47 5.94
CA LYS A 37 14.05 16.24 5.95
C LYS A 37 13.36 16.19 7.30
N ARG A 38 13.29 15.01 7.93
CA ARG A 38 12.74 14.83 9.27
C ARG A 38 13.50 15.64 10.31
N ALA A 39 14.83 15.58 10.32
CA ALA A 39 15.65 16.32 11.26
C ALA A 39 15.42 17.85 11.13
N ALA A 40 15.38 18.36 9.90
CA ALA A 40 15.10 19.77 9.64
C ALA A 40 13.68 20.19 10.09
N ALA A 41 12.68 19.34 9.88
CA ALA A 41 11.32 19.62 10.35
C ALA A 41 11.24 19.64 11.89
N TYR A 42 11.91 18.71 12.56
CA TYR A 42 11.93 18.65 14.03
C TYR A 42 12.65 19.84 14.69
N GLN A 43 13.59 20.48 13.99
CA GLN A 43 14.22 21.72 14.50
C GLN A 43 13.27 22.93 14.50
N GLN A 44 12.16 22.86 13.77
CA GLN A 44 11.18 23.95 13.65
C GLN A 44 10.05 23.87 14.68
N ILE A 45 9.99 22.80 15.47
CA ILE A 45 8.92 22.55 16.44
C ILE A 45 9.50 22.04 17.77
N GLU A 46 8.74 22.15 18.85
CA GLU A 46 9.03 21.50 20.13
C GLU A 46 8.72 20.00 20.03
N SER A 47 9.59 19.27 19.32
CA SER A 47 9.34 17.89 18.87
C SER A 47 9.01 16.91 20.01
N ASP A 48 9.60 17.08 21.19
CA ASP A 48 9.38 16.19 22.32
C ASP A 48 8.00 16.40 22.95
N THR A 49 7.55 17.64 23.07
CA THR A 49 6.19 17.97 23.49
C THR A 49 5.15 17.32 22.54
N TRP A 50 5.37 17.40 21.23
CA TRP A 50 4.47 16.79 20.26
C TRP A 50 4.50 15.25 20.26
N LYS A 51 5.65 14.65 20.53
CA LYS A 51 5.76 13.19 20.70
C LYS A 51 5.01 12.72 21.96
N ASP A 52 5.16 13.44 23.06
CA ASP A 52 4.47 13.15 24.30
C ASP A 52 2.95 13.26 24.13
N TRP A 53 2.48 14.34 23.52
CA TRP A 53 1.07 14.49 23.17
C TRP A 53 0.58 13.35 22.27
N GLY A 54 1.31 12.99 21.23
CA GLY A 54 0.96 11.89 20.33
C GLY A 54 0.91 10.53 21.04
N ARG A 55 1.81 10.29 21.99
CA ARG A 55 1.78 9.10 22.86
C ARG A 55 0.52 9.10 23.72
N ASP A 56 0.19 10.21 24.34
CA ASP A 56 -0.95 10.31 25.25
C ASP A 56 -2.28 10.14 24.49
N VAL A 57 -2.42 10.73 23.30
CA VAL A 57 -3.57 10.51 22.40
C VAL A 57 -3.72 9.04 22.03
N LYS A 58 -2.63 8.38 21.62
CA LYS A 58 -2.67 6.94 21.27
C LYS A 58 -3.01 6.07 22.47
N SER A 59 -2.44 6.37 23.64
CA SER A 59 -2.74 5.66 24.87
C SER A 59 -4.21 5.79 25.25
N HIS A 60 -4.75 7.01 25.17
CA HIS A 60 -6.17 7.27 25.41
C HIS A 60 -7.06 6.50 24.43
N ALA A 61 -6.74 6.56 23.13
CA ALA A 61 -7.51 5.85 22.11
C ALA A 61 -7.52 4.34 22.32
N LEU A 62 -6.38 3.75 22.67
CA LEU A 62 -6.28 2.32 22.93
C LEU A 62 -7.01 1.90 24.22
N THR A 63 -6.97 2.73 25.25
CA THR A 63 -7.65 2.47 26.54
C THR A 63 -9.18 2.47 26.38
N ASN A 64 -9.71 3.26 25.45
CA ASN A 64 -11.15 3.42 25.23
C ASN A 64 -11.56 2.89 23.83
N LEU A 65 -10.82 1.94 23.29
CA LEU A 65 -11.00 1.50 21.90
C LEU A 65 -12.38 0.85 21.68
N ASP A 66 -12.86 0.10 22.63
CA ASP A 66 -14.21 -0.49 22.64
C ASP A 66 -15.31 0.56 22.47
N GLN A 67 -15.27 1.62 23.28
CA GLN A 67 -16.23 2.73 23.20
C GLN A 67 -16.17 3.46 21.86
N TYR A 68 -14.97 3.68 21.33
CA TYR A 68 -14.80 4.31 20.03
C TYR A 68 -15.31 3.45 18.89
N LEU A 69 -15.11 2.14 18.95
CA LEU A 69 -15.63 1.21 17.94
C LEU A 69 -17.16 1.16 17.97
N GLU A 70 -17.78 1.06 19.14
CA GLU A 70 -19.25 1.08 19.30
C GLU A 70 -19.84 2.41 18.78
N GLN A 71 -19.21 3.54 19.12
CA GLN A 71 -19.62 4.86 18.62
C GLN A 71 -19.49 4.96 17.10
N ALA A 72 -18.37 4.48 16.54
CA ALA A 72 -18.12 4.50 15.11
C ALA A 72 -19.17 3.64 14.37
N GLU A 73 -19.44 2.43 14.83
CA GLU A 73 -20.46 1.55 14.25
C GLU A 73 -21.84 2.23 14.28
N THR A 74 -22.23 2.78 15.43
CA THR A 74 -23.52 3.48 15.58
C THR A 74 -23.66 4.62 14.58
N GLN A 75 -22.63 5.46 14.43
CA GLN A 75 -22.65 6.59 13.49
C GLN A 75 -22.65 6.15 12.03
N LEU A 76 -21.87 5.13 11.69
CA LEU A 76 -21.84 4.56 10.34
C LEU A 76 -23.19 3.98 9.95
N LEU A 77 -23.83 3.21 10.82
CA LEU A 77 -25.16 2.65 10.59
C LEU A 77 -26.21 3.75 10.45
N ALA A 78 -26.17 4.79 11.29
CA ALA A 78 -27.07 5.94 11.20
C ALA A 78 -26.92 6.71 9.87
N ASN A 79 -25.73 6.72 9.27
CA ASN A 79 -25.44 7.30 7.96
C ASN A 79 -25.72 6.34 6.78
N GLY A 80 -26.34 5.19 7.02
CA GLY A 80 -26.70 4.23 5.99
C GLY A 80 -25.58 3.30 5.52
N ALA A 81 -24.44 3.30 6.21
CA ALA A 81 -23.37 2.36 5.92
C ALA A 81 -23.73 0.93 6.41
N LYS A 82 -23.13 -0.07 5.78
CA LYS A 82 -23.12 -1.45 6.29
C LYS A 82 -21.80 -1.69 6.99
N VAL A 83 -21.84 -2.10 8.25
CA VAL A 83 -20.65 -2.41 9.05
C VAL A 83 -20.51 -3.92 9.17
N HIS A 84 -19.31 -4.42 8.91
CA HIS A 84 -18.98 -5.84 9.02
C HIS A 84 -17.80 -6.01 9.97
N TRP A 85 -17.87 -7.05 10.79
CA TRP A 85 -16.82 -7.44 11.72
C TRP A 85 -16.18 -8.75 11.24
N ALA A 86 -14.85 -8.79 11.26
CA ALA A 86 -14.07 -9.97 10.91
C ALA A 86 -13.00 -10.19 11.98
N GLU A 87 -12.96 -11.39 12.54
CA GLU A 87 -11.98 -11.75 13.58
C GLU A 87 -10.69 -12.29 12.98
N THR A 88 -10.78 -12.87 11.78
CA THR A 88 -9.63 -13.46 11.07
C THR A 88 -9.50 -12.93 9.65
N ALA A 89 -8.32 -13.15 9.06
CA ALA A 89 -8.09 -12.83 7.64
C ALA A 89 -9.08 -13.57 6.72
N GLN A 90 -9.39 -14.81 7.04
CA GLN A 90 -10.33 -15.62 6.28
C GLN A 90 -11.76 -15.05 6.36
N ASP A 91 -12.19 -14.56 7.52
CA ASP A 91 -13.49 -13.91 7.66
C ASP A 91 -13.59 -12.66 6.82
N ALA A 92 -12.55 -11.81 6.84
CA ALA A 92 -12.49 -10.61 6.03
C ALA A 92 -12.52 -10.92 4.52
N GLN A 93 -11.76 -11.92 4.08
CA GLN A 93 -11.75 -12.38 2.69
C GLN A 93 -13.14 -12.89 2.28
N LYS A 94 -13.80 -13.69 3.14
CA LYS A 94 -15.14 -14.22 2.89
C LYS A 94 -16.21 -13.15 2.81
N LEU A 95 -16.13 -12.13 3.66
CA LEU A 95 -17.04 -10.97 3.60
C LEU A 95 -16.91 -10.22 2.28
N LEU A 96 -15.68 -9.96 1.83
CA LEU A 96 -15.44 -9.32 0.55
C LEU A 96 -15.87 -10.18 -0.63
N GLU A 97 -15.61 -11.49 -0.60
CA GLU A 97 -16.10 -12.44 -1.60
C GLU A 97 -17.63 -12.38 -1.73
N ASN A 98 -18.36 -12.43 -0.61
CA ASN A 98 -19.82 -12.33 -0.63
C ASN A 98 -20.29 -11.01 -1.25
N ILE A 99 -19.68 -9.88 -0.87
CA ILE A 99 -20.02 -8.55 -1.45
C ILE A 99 -19.81 -8.55 -2.97
N VAL A 100 -18.68 -9.09 -3.42
CA VAL A 100 -18.33 -9.15 -4.85
C VAL A 100 -19.33 -10.01 -5.62
N LEU A 101 -19.69 -11.18 -5.09
CA LEU A 101 -20.63 -12.10 -5.73
C LEU A 101 -22.07 -11.58 -5.70
N ASP A 102 -22.51 -11.01 -4.57
CA ASP A 102 -23.88 -10.50 -4.41
C ASP A 102 -24.19 -9.30 -5.32
N HIS A 103 -23.15 -8.61 -5.75
CA HIS A 103 -23.27 -7.40 -6.58
C HIS A 103 -22.68 -7.55 -7.99
N ASP A 104 -22.29 -8.77 -8.41
CA ASP A 104 -21.67 -9.05 -9.71
C ASP A 104 -20.48 -8.13 -10.03
N ILE A 105 -19.63 -7.85 -9.03
CA ILE A 105 -18.50 -6.93 -9.15
C ILE A 105 -17.39 -7.58 -9.96
N SER A 106 -17.04 -6.98 -11.10
CA SER A 106 -15.95 -7.43 -11.98
C SER A 106 -14.63 -6.68 -11.74
N SER A 107 -14.67 -5.52 -11.08
CA SER A 107 -13.47 -4.71 -10.81
C SER A 107 -13.55 -3.99 -9.48
N VAL A 108 -12.40 -3.85 -8.82
CA VAL A 108 -12.23 -3.16 -7.55
C VAL A 108 -11.04 -2.21 -7.65
N VAL A 109 -11.21 -0.99 -7.18
CA VAL A 109 -10.12 -0.04 -6.96
C VAL A 109 -9.89 0.14 -5.48
N LYS A 110 -8.65 0.23 -5.05
CA LYS A 110 -8.30 0.45 -3.65
C LYS A 110 -7.19 1.47 -3.49
N ALA A 111 -7.28 2.25 -2.46
CA ALA A 111 -6.17 3.06 -1.98
C ALA A 111 -5.21 2.18 -1.16
N LYS A 112 -4.00 2.68 -0.94
CA LYS A 112 -2.99 2.03 -0.11
C LYS A 112 -3.57 1.62 1.25
N SER A 113 -3.51 0.33 1.54
CA SER A 113 -3.93 -0.23 2.82
C SER A 113 -2.99 -1.37 3.22
N MET A 114 -2.22 -1.16 4.28
CA MET A 114 -1.35 -2.20 4.84
C MET A 114 -2.14 -3.40 5.31
N LEU A 115 -3.32 -3.16 5.90
CA LEU A 115 -4.19 -4.23 6.36
C LEU A 115 -4.64 -5.12 5.21
N SER A 116 -5.04 -4.56 4.08
CA SER A 116 -5.46 -5.35 2.92
C SER A 116 -4.32 -6.20 2.33
N GLU A 117 -3.06 -5.72 2.41
CA GLU A 117 -1.87 -6.49 2.05
C GLU A 117 -1.68 -7.70 2.99
N GLU A 118 -1.73 -7.46 4.31
CA GLU A 118 -1.59 -8.51 5.32
C GLU A 118 -2.70 -9.57 5.20
N LEU A 119 -3.90 -9.15 4.86
CA LEU A 119 -5.04 -10.02 4.63
C LEU A 119 -5.02 -10.76 3.28
N GLY A 120 -4.12 -10.39 2.36
CA GLY A 120 -4.01 -10.99 1.03
C GLY A 120 -5.24 -10.75 0.16
N ILE A 121 -5.87 -9.58 0.27
CA ILE A 121 -7.14 -9.25 -0.39
C ILE A 121 -7.00 -9.24 -1.92
N ASN A 122 -5.92 -8.66 -2.46
CA ASN A 122 -5.72 -8.60 -3.91
C ASN A 122 -5.66 -10.01 -4.50
N GLU A 123 -4.78 -10.86 -3.97
CA GLU A 123 -4.62 -12.25 -4.42
C GLU A 123 -5.92 -13.05 -4.28
N HIS A 124 -6.73 -12.77 -3.25
CA HIS A 124 -8.00 -13.43 -3.03
C HIS A 124 -9.04 -13.06 -4.09
N LEU A 125 -9.21 -11.77 -4.34
CA LEU A 125 -10.18 -11.26 -5.32
C LEU A 125 -9.78 -11.61 -6.77
N GLU A 126 -8.49 -11.55 -7.10
CA GLU A 126 -7.97 -11.93 -8.42
C GLU A 126 -8.23 -13.42 -8.73
N LYS A 127 -8.18 -14.31 -7.75
CA LYS A 127 -8.56 -15.73 -7.92
C LYS A 127 -10.04 -15.93 -8.24
N LEU A 128 -10.89 -14.98 -7.85
CA LEU A 128 -12.31 -14.95 -8.21
C LEU A 128 -12.58 -14.32 -9.58
N GLY A 129 -11.53 -13.90 -10.29
CA GLY A 129 -11.63 -13.23 -11.60
C GLY A 129 -11.93 -11.73 -11.50
N VAL A 130 -11.85 -11.14 -10.33
CA VAL A 130 -12.07 -9.69 -10.12
C VAL A 130 -10.80 -8.93 -10.44
N LEU A 131 -10.90 -7.89 -11.26
CA LEU A 131 -9.79 -7.00 -11.57
C LEU A 131 -9.54 -6.07 -10.39
N VAL A 132 -8.41 -6.20 -9.71
CA VAL A 132 -8.01 -5.30 -8.62
C VAL A 132 -7.02 -4.26 -9.11
N ARG A 133 -7.25 -2.98 -8.80
CA ARG A 133 -6.37 -1.86 -9.17
C ARG A 133 -5.95 -1.05 -7.95
N GLU A 134 -4.64 -0.93 -7.78
CA GLU A 134 -4.06 0.00 -6.82
C GLU A 134 -4.10 1.43 -7.36
N THR A 135 -4.47 2.39 -6.50
CA THR A 135 -4.54 3.81 -6.88
C THR A 135 -3.38 4.64 -6.31
N ASP A 136 -2.62 4.11 -5.36
CA ASP A 136 -1.34 4.69 -4.94
C ASP A 136 -0.26 4.37 -5.96
N LEU A 137 0.54 5.38 -6.35
CA LEU A 137 1.55 5.22 -7.40
C LEU A 137 2.60 4.15 -7.06
N GLY A 138 3.06 4.11 -5.81
CA GLY A 138 4.07 3.15 -5.38
C GLY A 138 3.55 1.72 -5.39
N GLU A 139 2.33 1.50 -4.89
CA GLU A 139 1.65 0.20 -4.94
C GLU A 139 1.34 -0.22 -6.38
N TYR A 140 0.89 0.72 -7.21
CA TYR A 140 0.63 0.45 -8.63
C TYR A 140 1.88 0.02 -9.39
N ILE A 141 3.03 0.66 -9.13
CA ILE A 141 4.33 0.26 -9.71
C ILE A 141 4.65 -1.18 -9.33
N ILE A 142 4.48 -1.55 -8.06
CA ILE A 142 4.71 -2.91 -7.58
C ILE A 142 3.72 -3.89 -8.20
N GLN A 143 2.46 -3.51 -8.32
CA GLN A 143 1.44 -4.34 -8.95
C GLN A 143 1.77 -4.66 -10.41
N ILE A 144 2.13 -3.65 -11.23
CA ILE A 144 2.47 -3.88 -12.65
C ILE A 144 3.82 -4.57 -12.85
N LEU A 145 4.73 -4.47 -11.87
CA LEU A 145 5.99 -5.21 -11.84
C LEU A 145 5.76 -6.69 -11.49
N GLY A 146 4.70 -7.01 -10.75
CA GLY A 146 4.43 -8.35 -10.23
C GLY A 146 5.35 -8.76 -9.09
N ASP A 147 5.86 -7.79 -8.34
CA ASP A 147 6.76 -7.99 -7.20
C ASP A 147 6.04 -7.70 -5.87
N ARG A 148 6.77 -7.82 -4.76
CA ARG A 148 6.28 -7.50 -3.42
C ARG A 148 6.77 -6.13 -2.97
N PRO A 149 5.94 -5.40 -2.19
CA PRO A 149 6.38 -4.14 -1.59
C PRO A 149 7.64 -4.34 -0.74
N SER A 150 8.64 -3.48 -0.93
CA SER A 150 9.88 -3.54 -0.15
C SER A 150 9.80 -2.79 1.18
N HIS A 151 8.83 -1.90 1.32
CA HIS A 151 8.67 -1.04 2.48
C HIS A 151 7.22 -0.58 2.66
N ILE A 152 6.79 -0.46 3.91
CA ILE A 152 5.43 -0.07 4.29
C ILE A 152 4.99 1.29 3.71
N VAL A 153 5.87 2.30 3.80
CA VAL A 153 5.54 3.67 3.37
C VAL A 153 5.94 3.95 1.93
N GLY A 154 7.01 3.30 1.47
CA GLY A 154 7.54 3.46 0.11
C GLY A 154 7.68 2.09 -0.58
N PRO A 155 6.60 1.49 -1.07
CA PRO A 155 6.61 0.11 -1.58
C PRO A 155 7.62 -0.10 -2.70
N ALA A 156 7.80 0.88 -3.58
CA ALA A 156 8.72 0.85 -4.72
C ALA A 156 10.09 1.49 -4.44
N MET A 157 10.46 1.77 -3.17
CA MET A 157 11.70 2.51 -2.87
C MET A 157 13.00 1.74 -3.17
N HIS A 158 12.90 0.46 -3.49
CA HIS A 158 14.01 -0.36 -3.95
C HIS A 158 14.30 -0.21 -5.46
N LEU A 159 13.38 0.41 -6.20
CA LEU A 159 13.52 0.65 -7.63
C LEU A 159 14.24 1.98 -7.89
N SER A 160 15.15 1.97 -8.85
CA SER A 160 15.76 3.18 -9.40
C SER A 160 14.80 3.86 -10.38
N LEU A 161 15.13 5.10 -10.78
CA LEU A 161 14.39 5.78 -11.85
C LEU A 161 14.49 5.00 -13.16
N GLU A 162 15.65 4.45 -13.46
CA GLU A 162 15.90 3.62 -14.65
C GLU A 162 15.06 2.35 -14.66
N ASP A 163 14.85 1.72 -13.50
CA ASP A 163 13.97 0.54 -13.38
C ASP A 163 12.52 0.92 -13.69
N CYS A 164 12.06 2.04 -13.13
CA CYS A 164 10.73 2.57 -13.43
C CYS A 164 10.57 2.95 -14.91
N GLN A 165 11.58 3.57 -15.51
CA GLN A 165 11.57 3.95 -16.94
C GLN A 165 11.43 2.71 -17.83
N ARG A 166 12.20 1.65 -17.56
CA ARG A 166 12.10 0.38 -18.30
C ARG A 166 10.74 -0.26 -18.14
N LEU A 167 10.22 -0.36 -16.91
CA LEU A 167 8.92 -0.90 -16.61
C LEU A 167 7.80 -0.16 -17.34
N PHE A 168 7.82 1.17 -17.28
CA PHE A 168 6.78 2.00 -17.92
C PHE A 168 6.89 1.98 -19.45
N HIS A 169 8.11 1.90 -19.97
CA HIS A 169 8.30 1.68 -21.42
C HIS A 169 7.67 0.35 -21.86
N GLU A 170 7.93 -0.72 -21.14
CA GLU A 170 7.39 -2.06 -21.44
C GLU A 170 5.86 -2.11 -21.34
N LYS A 171 5.30 -1.49 -20.30
CA LYS A 171 3.84 -1.57 -20.03
C LYS A 171 3.00 -0.56 -20.81
N PHE A 172 3.54 0.63 -21.08
CA PHE A 172 2.79 1.78 -21.60
C PHE A 172 3.44 2.44 -22.83
N GLY A 173 4.62 1.99 -23.27
CA GLY A 173 5.32 2.57 -24.41
C GLY A 173 5.89 3.98 -24.14
N THR A 174 6.09 4.37 -22.87
CA THR A 174 6.70 5.66 -22.54
C THR A 174 8.15 5.73 -23.00
N PRO A 175 8.72 6.93 -23.24
CA PRO A 175 10.15 7.04 -23.58
C PRO A 175 11.04 6.42 -22.50
N LEU A 176 12.10 5.69 -22.88
CA LEU A 176 13.07 5.08 -21.97
C LEU A 176 13.82 6.10 -21.08
N ASN A 177 13.88 7.36 -21.52
CA ASN A 177 14.44 8.47 -20.75
C ASN A 177 13.36 9.43 -20.24
N GLY A 178 12.13 8.95 -20.07
CA GLY A 178 11.00 9.74 -19.60
C GLY A 178 11.27 10.33 -18.20
N SER A 179 10.89 11.60 -18.02
CA SER A 179 10.99 12.23 -16.70
C SER A 179 9.97 11.61 -15.71
N PRO A 180 10.17 11.78 -14.40
CA PRO A 180 9.20 11.32 -13.40
C PRO A 180 7.76 11.80 -13.67
N GLU A 181 7.61 13.01 -14.24
CA GLU A 181 6.30 13.58 -14.58
C GLU A 181 5.62 12.79 -15.72
N ILE A 182 6.38 12.35 -16.72
CA ILE A 182 5.89 11.53 -17.84
C ILE A 182 5.42 10.17 -17.29
N LEU A 183 6.21 9.54 -16.44
CA LEU A 183 5.85 8.26 -15.84
C LEU A 183 4.61 8.40 -14.95
N ALA A 184 4.54 9.45 -14.13
CA ALA A 184 3.38 9.72 -13.28
C ALA A 184 2.12 10.05 -14.11
N ALA A 185 2.26 10.69 -15.26
CA ALA A 185 1.15 10.94 -16.18
C ALA A 185 0.60 9.64 -16.77
N ALA A 186 1.49 8.75 -17.25
CA ALA A 186 1.09 7.45 -17.78
C ALA A 186 0.40 6.57 -16.71
N ALA A 187 0.92 6.57 -15.47
CA ALA A 187 0.27 5.87 -14.36
C ALA A 187 -1.12 6.43 -14.06
N ARG A 188 -1.27 7.76 -14.01
CA ARG A 188 -2.57 8.42 -13.80
C ARG A 188 -3.58 8.08 -14.89
N GLU A 189 -3.16 8.08 -16.14
CA GLU A 189 -4.03 7.70 -17.24
C GLU A 189 -4.51 6.25 -17.09
N ALA A 190 -3.62 5.31 -16.81
CA ALA A 190 -3.96 3.90 -16.62
C ALA A 190 -4.90 3.67 -15.43
N VAL A 191 -4.70 4.37 -14.31
CA VAL A 191 -5.56 4.26 -13.11
C VAL A 191 -6.88 4.99 -13.31
N SER A 192 -6.87 6.21 -13.86
CA SER A 192 -8.09 7.01 -14.11
C SER A 192 -9.03 6.33 -15.09
N TYR A 193 -8.49 5.71 -16.14
CA TYR A 193 -9.30 4.96 -17.10
C TYR A 193 -10.05 3.79 -16.44
N THR A 194 -9.42 3.12 -15.50
CA THR A 194 -10.03 2.02 -14.75
C THR A 194 -11.08 2.54 -13.76
N HIS A 195 -10.78 3.66 -13.09
CA HIS A 195 -11.66 4.27 -12.09
C HIS A 195 -12.92 4.90 -12.72
N LEU A 196 -12.77 5.61 -13.83
CA LEU A 196 -13.92 6.23 -14.55
C LEU A 196 -14.86 5.18 -15.12
N ARG A 197 -14.36 4.07 -15.66
CA ARG A 197 -15.21 2.98 -16.14
C ARG A 197 -16.01 2.28 -15.05
N ALA A 198 -15.49 2.22 -13.83
CA ALA A 198 -16.22 1.65 -12.70
C ALA A 198 -17.45 2.48 -12.29
N HIS A 199 -17.52 3.74 -12.70
CA HIS A 199 -18.68 4.63 -12.48
C HIS A 199 -19.65 4.73 -13.65
N GLU A 200 -19.32 4.15 -14.80
CA GLU A 200 -20.16 4.18 -16.01
C GLU A 200 -21.02 2.91 -16.21
N THR A 201 -20.88 1.92 -15.34
CA THR A 201 -21.71 0.69 -15.31
C THR A 201 -22.56 0.64 -14.07
#